data_ac95f127b100d0d523fbf5dcc4992bf9
#
_entry.id   ac95f127b100d0d523fbf5dcc4992bf9
#
_cell.length_a   1.000
_cell.length_b   1.000
_cell.length_c   1.000
_cell.angle_alpha   90.00
_cell.angle_beta   90.00
_cell.angle_gamma   90.00
#
_symmetry.space_group_name_H-M   'P 1'
#
loop_
_entity.id
_entity.type
_entity.pdbx_description
1 polymer ?
#
loop_
_entity_poly.entity_id
_entity_poly.type
_entity_poly.pdbx_seq_one_letter_code
_entity_poly.pdbx_strand_id
1 'polypeptide(L)'
;MMSEPIRIKPPLTDRDVEKLKIGDRVLISGIIYTGRDAAHRRLFDLLKEGKDLPFDLKGQIIYYVGPTPAKPGQAFGSAGPTTSYRMDAYSPSLIERGLKGMIGKGMRSDAVKEAMKKYKAVYFAATGGAGALLAKRVKKAEIVAYEDLGPEAIRRLEIDDLPVIVVNDVRGNDLYIEGEKKYRKE
;
A
#
# COMPACT_ATOMS: atom_id res chain seq x y z
N MET A 1 -5.65 -1.72 -27.43
CA MET A 1 -5.16 -2.91 -26.69
C MET A 1 -4.79 -2.49 -25.27
N MET A 2 -5.26 -3.18 -24.25
CA MET A 2 -4.80 -2.94 -22.89
C MET A 2 -3.37 -3.48 -22.79
N SER A 3 -2.43 -2.67 -22.27
CA SER A 3 -1.04 -3.10 -22.02
C SER A 3 -1.00 -4.28 -21.06
N GLU A 4 -0.01 -5.16 -21.21
CA GLU A 4 0.23 -6.22 -20.25
C GLU A 4 0.56 -5.62 -18.87
N PRO A 5 0.12 -6.27 -17.77
CA PRO A 5 0.41 -5.77 -16.44
C PRO A 5 1.91 -5.87 -16.10
N ILE A 6 2.43 -4.84 -15.44
CA ILE A 6 3.81 -4.81 -14.96
C ILE A 6 3.93 -5.67 -13.71
N ARG A 7 4.91 -6.58 -13.66
CA ARG A 7 5.17 -7.40 -12.48
C ARG A 7 6.26 -6.77 -11.63
N ILE A 8 6.00 -6.64 -10.33
CA ILE A 8 6.98 -6.13 -9.35
C ILE A 8 7.06 -7.04 -8.13
N LYS A 9 8.22 -6.99 -7.46
CA LYS A 9 8.49 -7.78 -6.26
C LYS A 9 9.23 -6.94 -5.22
N PRO A 10 8.65 -6.68 -4.05
CA PRO A 10 9.36 -6.02 -2.96
C PRO A 10 10.53 -6.87 -2.42
N PRO A 11 11.57 -6.25 -1.86
CA PRO A 11 11.73 -4.81 -1.65
C PRO A 11 12.02 -4.06 -2.95
N LEU A 12 11.36 -2.91 -3.15
CA LEU A 12 11.48 -2.08 -4.34
C LEU A 12 12.67 -1.14 -4.23
N THR A 13 13.33 -0.91 -5.36
CA THR A 13 14.37 0.13 -5.52
C THR A 13 13.75 1.41 -6.10
N ASP A 14 14.51 2.51 -6.09
CA ASP A 14 14.15 3.75 -6.77
C ASP A 14 13.86 3.50 -8.26
N ARG A 15 14.68 2.67 -8.91
CA ARG A 15 14.51 2.32 -10.33
C ARG A 15 13.20 1.59 -10.62
N ASP A 16 12.72 0.77 -9.67
CA ASP A 16 11.47 0.04 -9.83
C ASP A 16 10.28 0.99 -9.80
N VAL A 17 10.26 1.93 -8.85
CA VAL A 17 9.15 2.90 -8.74
C VAL A 17 9.19 3.97 -9.83
N GLU A 18 10.37 4.36 -10.32
CA GLU A 18 10.54 5.34 -11.41
C GLU A 18 9.98 4.86 -12.75
N LYS A 19 9.92 3.55 -12.98
CA LYS A 19 9.34 2.95 -14.19
C LYS A 19 7.82 3.02 -14.21
N LEU A 20 7.18 3.10 -13.03
CA LEU A 20 5.74 3.07 -12.87
C LEU A 20 5.13 4.44 -13.19
N LYS A 21 4.01 4.43 -13.89
CA LYS A 21 3.23 5.63 -14.25
C LYS A 21 1.78 5.45 -13.84
N ILE A 22 1.10 6.55 -13.57
CA ILE A 22 -0.34 6.51 -13.27
C ILE A 22 -1.10 5.74 -14.38
N GLY A 23 -2.07 4.93 -13.95
CA GLY A 23 -2.84 4.08 -14.85
C GLY A 23 -2.21 2.72 -15.18
N ASP A 24 -0.93 2.50 -14.85
CA ASP A 24 -0.30 1.20 -15.04
C ASP A 24 -1.01 0.14 -14.19
N ARG A 25 -1.31 -0.99 -14.84
CA ARG A 25 -1.78 -2.21 -14.14
C ARG A 25 -0.57 -2.97 -13.64
N VAL A 26 -0.58 -3.29 -12.35
CA VAL A 26 0.55 -3.94 -11.70
C VAL A 26 0.11 -5.22 -11.01
N LEU A 27 0.93 -6.25 -11.09
CA LEU A 27 0.82 -7.49 -10.33
C LEU A 27 1.98 -7.55 -9.33
N ILE A 28 1.65 -7.60 -8.04
CA ILE A 28 2.64 -7.63 -6.97
C ILE A 28 2.76 -9.05 -6.44
N SER A 29 3.97 -9.59 -6.39
CA SER A 29 4.28 -10.88 -5.79
C SER A 29 5.43 -10.75 -4.80
N GLY A 30 5.44 -11.56 -3.75
CA GLY A 30 6.45 -11.56 -2.69
C GLY A 30 5.91 -11.09 -1.35
N ILE A 31 6.74 -10.43 -0.56
CA ILE A 31 6.40 -10.02 0.81
C ILE A 31 5.93 -8.57 0.83
N ILE A 32 4.77 -8.33 1.45
CA ILE A 32 4.29 -7.00 1.82
C ILE A 32 3.82 -7.00 3.27
N TYR A 33 3.57 -5.82 3.83
CA TYR A 33 3.06 -5.66 5.19
C TYR A 33 1.66 -5.07 5.17
N THR A 34 0.88 -5.32 6.23
CA THR A 34 -0.40 -4.63 6.44
C THR A 34 -0.24 -3.56 7.50
N GLY A 35 -1.07 -2.51 7.42
CA GLY A 35 -1.14 -1.50 8.47
C GLY A 35 -2.28 -0.53 8.21
N ARG A 36 -3.01 -0.16 9.27
CA ARG A 36 -4.05 0.86 9.26
C ARG A 36 -3.72 1.96 10.28
N ASP A 37 -4.72 2.76 10.64
CA ASP A 37 -4.57 3.97 11.44
C ASP A 37 -3.80 3.75 12.76
N ALA A 38 -4.23 2.77 13.55
CA ALA A 38 -3.65 2.53 14.86
C ALA A 38 -2.19 2.03 14.76
N ALA A 39 -1.92 1.14 13.80
CA ALA A 39 -0.56 0.67 13.53
C ALA A 39 0.34 1.81 13.02
N HIS A 40 -0.14 2.62 12.06
CA HIS A 40 0.61 3.77 11.56
C HIS A 40 0.95 4.78 12.65
N ARG A 41 0.00 5.06 13.55
CA ARG A 41 0.25 5.94 14.70
C ARG A 41 1.39 5.41 15.57
N ARG A 42 1.37 4.12 15.91
CA ARG A 42 2.44 3.51 16.71
C ARG A 42 3.81 3.54 16.02
N LEU A 43 3.84 3.23 14.71
CA LEU A 43 5.07 3.35 13.91
C LEU A 43 5.60 4.78 13.91
N PHE A 44 4.73 5.76 13.74
CA PHE A 44 5.09 7.18 13.74
C PHE A 44 5.61 7.64 15.13
N ASP A 45 4.99 7.17 16.21
CA ASP A 45 5.45 7.50 17.56
C ASP A 45 6.85 6.92 17.82
N LEU A 46 7.12 5.67 17.38
CA LEU A 46 8.48 5.10 17.45
C LEU A 46 9.50 5.93 16.65
N LEU A 47 9.15 6.38 15.45
CA LEU A 47 10.04 7.24 14.65
C LEU A 47 10.34 8.56 15.34
N LYS A 48 9.36 9.20 15.98
CA LYS A 48 9.56 10.43 16.77
C LYS A 48 10.47 10.23 17.96
N GLU A 49 10.39 9.07 18.58
CA GLU A 49 11.23 8.70 19.72
C GLU A 49 12.61 8.20 19.31
N GLY A 50 12.91 8.12 18.00
CA GLY A 50 14.16 7.59 17.48
C GLY A 50 14.37 6.10 17.74
N LYS A 51 13.29 5.36 17.97
CA LYS A 51 13.30 3.92 18.23
C LYS A 51 13.23 3.11 16.95
N ASP A 52 13.68 1.86 17.03
CA ASP A 52 13.58 0.92 15.91
C ASP A 52 12.13 0.51 15.64
N LEU A 53 11.84 0.32 14.36
CA LEU A 53 10.55 -0.19 13.92
C LEU A 53 10.52 -1.73 14.03
N PRO A 54 9.33 -2.34 14.15
CA PRO A 54 9.20 -3.79 14.26
C PRO A 54 9.56 -4.55 12.98
N PHE A 55 9.78 -3.85 11.88
CA PHE A 55 10.28 -4.40 10.62
C PHE A 55 11.03 -3.31 9.81
N ASP A 56 11.91 -3.72 8.91
CA ASP A 56 12.60 -2.80 8.02
C ASP A 56 11.63 -2.25 6.96
N LEU A 57 11.50 -0.92 6.89
CA LEU A 57 10.65 -0.23 5.89
C LEU A 57 11.29 -0.13 4.51
N LYS A 58 12.61 -0.28 4.42
CA LYS A 58 13.35 0.01 3.19
C LYS A 58 12.87 -0.86 2.03
N GLY A 59 12.35 -0.20 1.01
CA GLY A 59 11.84 -0.88 -0.19
C GLY A 59 10.49 -1.56 -0.01
N GLN A 60 9.87 -1.50 1.17
CA GLN A 60 8.65 -2.25 1.45
C GLN A 60 7.38 -1.59 0.90
N ILE A 61 6.33 -2.40 0.86
CA ILE A 61 4.97 -1.98 0.54
C ILE A 61 4.09 -2.23 1.75
N ILE A 62 3.26 -1.24 2.14
CA ILE A 62 2.22 -1.41 3.15
C ILE A 62 0.85 -1.41 2.48
N TYR A 63 0.09 -2.47 2.72
CA TYR A 63 -1.31 -2.58 2.32
C TYR A 63 -2.21 -2.10 3.46
N TYR A 64 -3.00 -1.09 3.18
CA TYR A 64 -3.96 -0.51 4.11
C TYR A 64 -5.21 -1.38 4.19
N VAL A 65 -5.13 -2.42 4.99
CA VAL A 65 -6.17 -3.43 5.13
C VAL A 65 -6.29 -3.91 6.57
N GLY A 66 -7.52 -4.11 7.03
CA GLY A 66 -7.84 -4.85 8.24
C GLY A 66 -8.71 -6.04 7.82
N PRO A 67 -8.15 -7.26 7.79
CA PRO A 67 -8.88 -8.41 7.30
C PRO A 67 -10.02 -8.81 8.24
N THR A 68 -11.06 -9.41 7.68
CA THR A 68 -11.99 -10.22 8.48
C THR A 68 -11.28 -11.47 9.00
N PRO A 69 -11.81 -12.14 10.04
CA PRO A 69 -11.28 -13.44 10.45
C PRO A 69 -11.20 -14.42 9.27
N ALA A 70 -10.08 -15.12 9.14
CA ALA A 70 -9.90 -16.13 8.11
C ALA A 70 -10.82 -17.33 8.39
N LYS A 71 -11.43 -17.89 7.34
CA LYS A 71 -12.15 -19.16 7.43
C LYS A 71 -11.19 -20.33 7.54
N PRO A 72 -11.61 -21.48 8.06
CA PRO A 72 -10.77 -22.69 8.07
C PRO A 72 -10.17 -22.95 6.67
N GLY A 73 -8.87 -23.21 6.62
CA GLY A 73 -8.12 -23.45 5.38
C GLY A 73 -7.76 -22.19 4.56
N GLN A 74 -8.10 -21.00 5.03
CA GLN A 74 -7.70 -19.75 4.39
C GLN A 74 -6.55 -19.06 5.17
N ALA A 75 -5.56 -18.56 4.45
CA ALA A 75 -4.44 -17.80 5.03
C ALA A 75 -4.86 -16.42 5.54
N PHE A 76 -5.90 -15.82 4.95
CA PHE A 76 -6.31 -14.45 5.19
C PHE A 76 -7.81 -14.28 4.94
N GLY A 77 -8.47 -13.48 5.74
CA GLY A 77 -9.87 -13.12 5.52
C GLY A 77 -10.05 -12.13 4.36
N SER A 78 -11.22 -11.50 4.25
CA SER A 78 -11.45 -10.49 3.22
C SER A 78 -10.39 -9.39 3.26
N ALA A 79 -9.75 -9.12 2.12
CA ALA A 79 -8.62 -8.22 1.96
C ALA A 79 -9.01 -6.89 1.27
N GLY A 80 -10.18 -6.34 1.60
CA GLY A 80 -10.64 -5.07 1.02
C GLY A 80 -9.79 -3.87 1.47
N PRO A 81 -9.40 -2.97 0.54
CA PRO A 81 -8.59 -1.81 0.88
C PRO A 81 -9.32 -0.82 1.77
N THR A 82 -8.61 -0.25 2.74
CA THR A 82 -9.07 0.87 3.57
C THR A 82 -8.86 2.20 2.85
N THR A 83 -9.69 3.21 3.17
CA THR A 83 -9.54 4.58 2.67
C THR A 83 -8.22 5.20 3.16
N SER A 84 -7.37 5.61 2.22
CA SER A 84 -5.95 5.88 2.48
C SER A 84 -5.67 7.21 3.18
N TYR A 85 -6.53 8.22 3.03
CA TYR A 85 -6.32 9.54 3.66
C TYR A 85 -6.19 9.46 5.20
N ARG A 86 -6.74 8.41 5.80
CA ARG A 86 -6.64 8.18 7.25
C ARG A 86 -5.21 7.99 7.73
N MET A 87 -4.31 7.54 6.85
CA MET A 87 -2.88 7.34 7.12
C MET A 87 -2.03 8.54 6.73
N ASP A 88 -2.61 9.60 6.13
CA ASP A 88 -1.85 10.70 5.54
C ASP A 88 -1.04 11.50 6.55
N ALA A 89 -1.50 11.60 7.80
CA ALA A 89 -0.75 12.25 8.87
C ALA A 89 0.59 11.53 9.22
N TYR A 90 0.72 10.25 8.88
CA TYR A 90 1.86 9.41 9.24
C TYR A 90 2.72 9.03 8.05
N SER A 91 2.10 8.88 6.87
CA SER A 91 2.74 8.35 5.67
C SER A 91 4.01 9.09 5.24
N PRO A 92 4.11 10.44 5.28
CA PRO A 92 5.33 11.15 4.89
C PRO A 92 6.56 10.69 5.66
N SER A 93 6.45 10.49 6.96
CA SER A 93 7.57 10.05 7.80
C SER A 93 7.99 8.61 7.50
N LEU A 94 7.05 7.73 7.16
CA LEU A 94 7.36 6.35 6.77
C LEU A 94 8.04 6.32 5.38
N ILE A 95 7.57 7.16 4.44
CA ILE A 95 8.17 7.31 3.11
C ILE A 95 9.62 7.81 3.21
N GLU A 96 9.87 8.81 4.06
CA GLU A 96 11.21 9.32 4.33
C GLU A 96 12.15 8.24 4.87
N ARG A 97 11.62 7.28 5.65
CA ARG A 97 12.37 6.14 6.19
C ARG A 97 12.51 4.97 5.21
N GLY A 98 12.07 5.14 3.96
CA GLY A 98 12.33 4.18 2.90
C GLY A 98 11.14 3.34 2.45
N LEU A 99 9.93 3.60 2.96
CA LEU A 99 8.72 2.97 2.41
C LEU A 99 8.57 3.37 0.95
N LYS A 100 8.43 2.37 0.06
CA LYS A 100 8.37 2.59 -1.40
C LYS A 100 6.97 2.42 -1.99
N GLY A 101 6.10 1.68 -1.34
CA GLY A 101 4.77 1.43 -1.87
C GLY A 101 3.68 1.49 -0.81
N MET A 102 2.53 1.97 -1.20
CA MET A 102 1.32 1.99 -0.38
C MET A 102 0.17 1.48 -1.22
N ILE A 103 -0.67 0.59 -0.66
CA ILE A 103 -1.85 0.06 -1.34
C ILE A 103 -3.09 0.43 -0.52
N GLY A 104 -4.07 1.05 -1.16
CA GLY A 104 -5.32 1.44 -0.51
C GLY A 104 -6.39 1.83 -1.51
N LYS A 105 -7.26 2.78 -1.15
CA LYS A 105 -8.25 3.41 -2.02
C LYS A 105 -8.45 4.88 -1.64
N GLY A 106 -8.94 5.69 -2.60
CA GLY A 106 -9.19 7.12 -2.41
C GLY A 106 -7.95 7.98 -2.55
N MET A 107 -8.15 9.28 -2.50
CA MET A 107 -7.12 10.29 -2.74
C MET A 107 -6.11 10.37 -1.59
N ARG A 108 -4.94 10.95 -1.89
CA ARG A 108 -3.90 11.28 -0.92
C ARG A 108 -3.74 12.80 -0.78
N SER A 109 -3.32 13.24 0.40
CA SER A 109 -3.00 14.65 0.64
C SER A 109 -1.77 15.11 -0.13
N ASP A 110 -1.64 16.42 -0.32
CA ASP A 110 -0.49 17.01 -1.02
C ASP A 110 0.83 16.71 -0.28
N ALA A 111 0.80 16.70 1.07
CA ALA A 111 1.98 16.34 1.86
C ALA A 111 2.49 14.93 1.55
N VAL A 112 1.60 13.96 1.36
CA VAL A 112 1.97 12.59 0.95
C VAL A 112 2.51 12.59 -0.47
N LYS A 113 1.86 13.28 -1.41
CA LYS A 113 2.30 13.37 -2.81
C LYS A 113 3.70 14.00 -2.92
N GLU A 114 3.97 15.06 -2.17
CA GLU A 114 5.31 15.68 -2.13
C GLU A 114 6.37 14.74 -1.52
N ALA A 115 6.05 14.01 -0.45
CA ALA A 115 6.95 13.00 0.10
C ALA A 115 7.25 11.89 -0.92
N MET A 116 6.24 11.44 -1.67
CA MET A 116 6.40 10.43 -2.73
C MET A 116 7.34 10.91 -3.85
N LYS A 117 7.23 12.16 -4.27
CA LYS A 117 8.15 12.76 -5.24
C LYS A 117 9.57 12.83 -4.70
N LYS A 118 9.73 13.37 -3.48
CA LYS A 118 11.04 13.60 -2.86
C LYS A 118 11.81 12.31 -2.59
N TYR A 119 11.13 11.29 -2.05
CA TYR A 119 11.75 10.05 -1.60
C TYR A 119 11.48 8.85 -2.52
N LYS A 120 10.85 9.08 -3.67
CA LYS A 120 10.55 8.08 -4.70
C LYS A 120 9.73 6.91 -4.15
N ALA A 121 8.47 7.18 -3.90
CA ALA A 121 7.46 6.19 -3.51
C ALA A 121 6.27 6.22 -4.47
N VAL A 122 5.48 5.17 -4.47
CA VAL A 122 4.33 4.99 -5.35
C VAL A 122 3.09 4.63 -4.54
N TYR A 123 1.94 5.13 -4.96
CA TYR A 123 0.66 4.74 -4.37
C TYR A 123 -0.17 3.96 -5.38
N PHE A 124 -0.64 2.81 -4.94
CA PHE A 124 -1.49 1.90 -5.69
C PHE A 124 -2.92 1.89 -5.14
N ALA A 125 -3.90 1.82 -6.02
CA ALA A 125 -5.26 1.48 -5.64
C ALA A 125 -5.51 -0.02 -5.82
N ALA A 126 -6.12 -0.63 -4.81
CA ALA A 126 -6.79 -1.93 -4.93
C ALA A 126 -8.30 -1.69 -5.11
N THR A 127 -8.97 -2.59 -5.83
CA THR A 127 -10.39 -2.45 -6.12
C THR A 127 -11.23 -2.64 -4.86
N GLY A 128 -12.02 -1.63 -4.50
CA GLY A 128 -13.03 -1.73 -3.43
C GLY A 128 -14.10 -2.75 -3.80
N GLY A 129 -14.63 -3.46 -2.80
CA GLY A 129 -15.63 -4.53 -3.01
C GLY A 129 -15.05 -5.88 -3.44
N ALA A 130 -13.80 -5.93 -3.91
CA ALA A 130 -13.13 -7.16 -4.36
C ALA A 130 -12.36 -7.89 -3.24
N GLY A 131 -12.65 -7.63 -1.97
CA GLY A 131 -11.88 -8.15 -0.82
C GLY A 131 -11.71 -9.67 -0.80
N ALA A 132 -12.75 -10.42 -1.18
CA ALA A 132 -12.67 -11.88 -1.26
C ALA A 132 -11.76 -12.38 -2.39
N LEU A 133 -11.73 -11.66 -3.53
CA LEU A 133 -10.83 -11.99 -4.65
C LEU A 133 -9.38 -11.63 -4.31
N LEU A 134 -9.15 -10.48 -3.67
CA LEU A 134 -7.82 -10.06 -3.23
C LEU A 134 -7.25 -11.01 -2.17
N ALA A 135 -8.09 -11.52 -1.25
CA ALA A 135 -7.69 -12.49 -0.24
C ALA A 135 -7.12 -13.79 -0.83
N LYS A 136 -7.60 -14.23 -2.00
CA LYS A 136 -7.08 -15.41 -2.70
C LYS A 136 -5.63 -15.24 -3.16
N ARG A 137 -5.15 -14.00 -3.25
CA ARG A 137 -3.76 -13.69 -3.61
C ARG A 137 -2.81 -13.77 -2.42
N VAL A 138 -3.34 -13.85 -1.20
CA VAL A 138 -2.54 -14.03 0.02
C VAL A 138 -2.31 -15.52 0.25
N LYS A 139 -1.06 -15.96 0.18
CA LYS A 139 -0.65 -17.35 0.38
C LYS A 139 -0.35 -17.65 1.86
N LYS A 140 0.23 -16.66 2.55
CA LYS A 140 0.58 -16.75 3.98
C LYS A 140 0.42 -15.41 4.65
N ALA A 141 0.00 -15.43 5.92
CA ALA A 141 -0.11 -14.24 6.75
C ALA A 141 0.39 -14.55 8.16
N GLU A 142 1.28 -13.70 8.66
CA GLU A 142 1.86 -13.81 10.01
C GLU A 142 1.77 -12.46 10.71
N ILE A 143 1.33 -12.42 11.96
CA ILE A 143 1.39 -11.20 12.78
C ILE A 143 2.85 -10.98 13.17
N VAL A 144 3.36 -9.78 12.89
CA VAL A 144 4.74 -9.39 13.22
C VAL A 144 4.82 -8.29 14.29
N ALA A 145 3.74 -7.52 14.45
CA ALA A 145 3.66 -6.51 15.50
C ALA A 145 2.22 -6.14 15.85
N TYR A 146 2.04 -5.61 17.05
CA TYR A 146 0.81 -5.02 17.56
C TYR A 146 -0.40 -5.97 17.50
N GLU A 147 -0.19 -7.20 17.96
CA GLU A 147 -1.24 -8.24 18.02
C GLU A 147 -2.49 -7.77 18.78
N ASP A 148 -2.31 -6.94 19.79
CA ASP A 148 -3.37 -6.31 20.58
C ASP A 148 -4.31 -5.42 19.76
N LEU A 149 -3.90 -4.97 18.58
CA LEU A 149 -4.76 -4.22 17.65
C LEU A 149 -5.69 -5.10 16.82
N GLY A 150 -5.65 -6.42 16.97
CA GLY A 150 -6.54 -7.36 16.28
C GLY A 150 -6.47 -7.22 14.75
N PRO A 151 -7.58 -6.81 14.08
CA PRO A 151 -7.57 -6.63 12.61
C PRO A 151 -6.56 -5.58 12.10
N GLU A 152 -6.15 -4.63 12.96
CA GLU A 152 -5.18 -3.59 12.62
C GLU A 152 -3.73 -3.98 13.00
N ALA A 153 -3.50 -5.18 13.53
CA ALA A 153 -2.16 -5.69 13.74
C ALA A 153 -1.35 -5.66 12.43
N ILE A 154 -0.05 -5.41 12.54
CA ILE A 154 0.84 -5.50 11.39
C ILE A 154 1.07 -6.98 11.08
N ARG A 155 0.74 -7.35 9.86
CA ARG A 155 0.98 -8.69 9.31
C ARG A 155 1.98 -8.62 8.18
N ARG A 156 2.83 -9.61 8.13
CA ARG A 156 3.67 -9.94 6.98
C ARG A 156 2.87 -10.88 6.10
N LEU A 157 2.62 -10.48 4.86
CA LEU A 157 1.90 -11.27 3.88
C LEU A 157 2.85 -11.77 2.81
N GLU A 158 2.73 -13.04 2.46
CA GLU A 158 3.24 -13.59 1.21
C GLU A 158 2.12 -13.57 0.19
N ILE A 159 2.31 -12.82 -0.89
CA ILE A 159 1.30 -12.61 -1.93
C ILE A 159 1.80 -13.09 -3.29
N ASP A 160 0.83 -13.43 -4.16
CA ASP A 160 1.08 -13.89 -5.51
C ASP A 160 0.12 -13.21 -6.48
N ASP A 161 0.69 -12.41 -7.40
CA ASP A 161 -0.03 -11.66 -8.41
C ASP A 161 -1.20 -10.81 -7.87
N LEU A 162 -0.97 -10.08 -6.76
CA LEU A 162 -1.96 -9.14 -6.23
C LEU A 162 -2.19 -8.00 -7.23
N PRO A 163 -3.39 -7.87 -7.83
CA PRO A 163 -3.64 -6.87 -8.85
C PRO A 163 -3.91 -5.49 -8.22
N VAL A 164 -3.20 -4.49 -8.71
CA VAL A 164 -3.35 -3.08 -8.31
C VAL A 164 -3.16 -2.15 -9.50
N ILE A 165 -3.53 -0.88 -9.34
CA ILE A 165 -3.35 0.18 -10.34
C ILE A 165 -2.53 1.30 -9.73
N VAL A 166 -1.55 1.84 -10.45
CA VAL A 166 -0.80 3.01 -10.02
C VAL A 166 -1.70 4.24 -10.06
N VAL A 167 -1.85 4.90 -8.91
CA VAL A 167 -2.69 6.11 -8.77
C VAL A 167 -1.85 7.37 -8.65
N ASN A 168 -0.79 7.34 -7.83
CA ASN A 168 0.17 8.44 -7.77
C ASN A 168 1.57 7.89 -8.05
N ASP A 169 2.29 8.55 -8.95
CA ASP A 169 3.66 8.20 -9.32
C ASP A 169 4.70 9.19 -8.74
N VAL A 170 5.97 8.86 -8.92
CA VAL A 170 7.08 9.69 -8.44
C VAL A 170 7.23 11.04 -9.15
N ARG A 171 6.47 11.29 -10.22
CA ARG A 171 6.47 12.55 -10.97
C ARG A 171 5.45 13.55 -10.44
N GLY A 172 4.61 13.11 -9.49
CA GLY A 172 3.55 13.91 -8.91
C GLY A 172 2.22 13.84 -9.67
N ASN A 173 2.10 12.91 -10.62
CA ASN A 173 0.84 12.69 -11.33
C ASN A 173 -0.19 12.01 -10.40
N ASP A 174 -1.47 12.32 -10.62
CA ASP A 174 -2.60 11.79 -9.85
C ASP A 174 -3.71 11.32 -10.77
N LEU A 175 -3.92 9.99 -10.82
CA LEU A 175 -4.90 9.38 -11.71
C LEU A 175 -6.35 9.81 -11.41
N TYR A 176 -6.66 10.09 -10.13
CA TYR A 176 -8.01 10.57 -9.78
C TYR A 176 -8.27 11.95 -10.38
N ILE A 177 -7.29 12.87 -10.28
CA ILE A 177 -7.42 14.22 -10.85
C ILE A 177 -7.44 14.18 -12.37
N GLU A 178 -6.53 13.41 -12.97
CA GLU A 178 -6.46 13.32 -14.46
C GLU A 178 -7.68 12.60 -15.04
N GLY A 179 -8.16 11.55 -14.37
CA GLY A 179 -9.36 10.84 -14.75
C GLY A 179 -10.61 11.72 -14.68
N GLU A 180 -10.77 12.49 -13.61
CA GLU A 180 -11.87 13.45 -13.48
C GLU A 180 -11.84 14.48 -14.63
N LYS A 181 -10.70 15.12 -14.88
CA LYS A 181 -10.56 16.08 -15.97
C LYS A 181 -10.90 15.52 -17.34
N LYS A 182 -10.51 14.26 -17.59
CA LYS A 182 -10.71 13.58 -18.89
C LYS A 182 -12.16 13.20 -19.16
N TYR A 183 -12.91 12.80 -18.12
CA TYR A 183 -14.25 12.23 -18.27
C TYR A 183 -15.38 13.11 -17.73
N ARG A 184 -15.07 14.25 -17.09
CA ARG A 184 -16.06 15.21 -16.65
C ARG A 184 -16.76 15.80 -17.87
N LYS A 185 -18.09 15.63 -17.91
CA LYS A 185 -18.96 16.35 -18.86
C LYS A 185 -19.33 17.67 -18.20
N GLU A 186 -19.19 18.76 -18.96
CA GLU A 186 -19.68 20.08 -18.55
C GLU A 186 -21.19 20.08 -18.36
#